data_6d7255ba1698ef66e8f52d1abb4bb124
#
_entry.id   6d7255ba1698ef66e8f52d1abb4bb124
#
_cell.length_a   1.000
_cell.length_b   1.000
_cell.length_c   1.000
_cell.angle_alpha   90.00
_cell.angle_beta   90.00
_cell.angle_gamma   90.00
#
_symmetry.space_group_name_H-M   'P 1'
#
loop_
_entity.id
_entity.type
_entity.pdbx_description
1 polymer ?
#
loop_
_entity_poly.entity_id
_entity_poly.type
_entity_poly.pdbx_seq_one_letter_code
_entity_poly.pdbx_strand_id
1 'polypeptide(L)'
;FNNVFNLFRAVPMGIKDTSNLVILVLVIGGALEIYKSTGAIDSSITKMVHKFGSGSRTFLLIALMVLFSVIGGFLGWIETLIPFAPLVVAMILALGYDGIVACAVLIIGLMGGFVTGPTNLYTVAVCNGILQNMGLLSADSDVFVGLGFRAVLWAIMTIIGVAYTVVYAN
;
A
#
# COMPACT_ATOMS: atom_id res chain seq x y z
N PHE A 1 5.02 14.74 -31.08
CA PHE A 1 5.59 13.38 -31.31
C PHE A 1 6.28 13.28 -32.69
N ASN A 2 7.27 14.10 -32.98
CA ASN A 2 7.78 14.14 -34.35
C ASN A 2 9.23 13.63 -34.53
N ASN A 3 9.85 13.00 -33.55
CA ASN A 3 11.19 12.47 -33.74
C ASN A 3 11.37 11.14 -33.02
N VAL A 4 11.80 10.12 -33.75
CA VAL A 4 12.23 8.80 -33.23
C VAL A 4 13.26 8.97 -32.10
N PHE A 5 14.10 10.00 -32.16
CA PHE A 5 15.05 10.34 -31.08
C PHE A 5 14.39 10.66 -29.74
N ASN A 6 13.16 11.19 -29.72
CA ASN A 6 12.45 11.45 -28.47
C ASN A 6 12.00 10.14 -27.80
N LEU A 7 11.74 9.09 -28.55
CA LEU A 7 11.45 7.77 -28.03
C LEU A 7 12.65 7.20 -27.25
N PHE A 8 13.86 7.31 -27.84
CA PHE A 8 15.08 6.87 -27.17
C PHE A 8 15.44 7.71 -25.93
N ARG A 9 15.08 9.00 -25.93
CA ARG A 9 15.27 9.89 -24.77
C ARG A 9 14.24 9.65 -23.65
N ALA A 10 13.06 9.12 -23.97
CA ALA A 10 12.00 8.91 -23.00
C ALA A 10 12.44 7.93 -21.88
N VAL A 11 13.18 6.87 -22.21
CA VAL A 11 13.64 5.89 -21.23
C VAL A 11 14.65 6.50 -20.22
N PRO A 12 15.75 7.15 -20.64
CA PRO A 12 16.66 7.80 -19.70
C PRO A 12 15.99 8.92 -18.88
N MET A 13 15.08 9.67 -19.49
CA MET A 13 14.33 10.71 -18.78
C MET A 13 13.41 10.11 -17.72
N GLY A 14 12.65 9.06 -18.06
CA GLY A 14 11.81 8.36 -17.10
C GLY A 14 12.60 7.78 -15.91
N ILE A 15 13.76 7.17 -16.16
CA ILE A 15 14.66 6.69 -15.10
C ILE A 15 15.15 7.85 -14.23
N LYS A 16 15.50 8.98 -14.82
CA LYS A 16 15.91 10.17 -14.08
C LYS A 16 14.79 10.71 -13.21
N ASP A 17 13.58 10.80 -13.73
CA ASP A 17 12.42 11.36 -13.03
C ASP A 17 11.97 10.44 -11.86
N THR A 18 12.17 9.12 -12.00
CA THR A 18 11.84 8.13 -10.97
C THR A 18 13.04 7.70 -10.11
N SER A 19 14.22 8.29 -10.31
CA SER A 19 15.45 7.88 -9.63
C SER A 19 15.34 7.87 -8.10
N ASN A 20 14.64 8.84 -7.53
CA ASN A 20 14.42 8.92 -6.08
C ASN A 20 13.64 7.70 -5.56
N LEU A 21 12.62 7.24 -6.29
CA LEU A 21 11.84 6.04 -5.93
C LEU A 21 12.70 4.78 -6.04
N VAL A 22 13.49 4.66 -7.11
CA VAL A 22 14.38 3.52 -7.30
C VAL A 22 15.40 3.42 -6.17
N ILE A 23 16.05 4.54 -5.83
CA ILE A 23 17.02 4.60 -4.73
C ILE A 23 16.35 4.26 -3.40
N LEU A 24 15.17 4.83 -3.12
CA LEU A 24 14.41 4.54 -1.91
C LEU A 24 14.14 3.04 -1.74
N VAL A 25 13.63 2.40 -2.79
CA VAL A 25 13.30 0.96 -2.77
C VAL A 25 14.56 0.11 -2.56
N LEU A 26 15.68 0.46 -3.21
CA LEU A 26 16.94 -0.26 -3.05
C LEU A 26 17.51 -0.12 -1.64
N VAL A 27 17.50 1.09 -1.07
CA VAL A 27 18.00 1.36 0.29
C VAL A 27 17.15 0.63 1.34
N ILE A 28 15.83 0.73 1.25
CA ILE A 28 14.92 0.05 2.18
C ILE A 28 15.04 -1.47 2.02
N GLY A 29 15.09 -1.98 0.79
CA GLY A 29 15.25 -3.41 0.52
C GLY A 29 16.57 -3.94 1.11
N GLY A 30 17.67 -3.23 0.92
CA GLY A 30 18.96 -3.58 1.51
C GLY A 30 18.95 -3.54 3.05
N ALA A 31 18.33 -2.52 3.64
CA ALA A 31 18.19 -2.43 5.09
C ALA A 31 17.36 -3.58 5.66
N LEU A 32 16.26 -3.96 5.00
CA LEU A 32 15.43 -5.09 5.42
C LEU A 32 16.19 -6.42 5.33
N GLU A 33 17.02 -6.61 4.31
CA GLU A 33 17.83 -7.83 4.20
C GLU A 33 18.88 -7.93 5.32
N ILE A 34 19.46 -6.80 5.73
CA ILE A 34 20.32 -6.74 6.92
C ILE A 34 19.53 -7.11 8.18
N TYR A 35 18.35 -6.53 8.39
CA TYR A 35 17.50 -6.90 9.52
C TYR A 35 17.10 -8.36 9.52
N LYS A 36 16.79 -8.92 8.36
CA LYS A 36 16.47 -10.34 8.21
C LYS A 36 17.66 -11.23 8.57
N SER A 37 18.86 -10.88 8.11
CA SER A 37 20.09 -11.64 8.39
C SER A 37 20.46 -11.66 9.88
N THR A 38 20.01 -10.69 10.68
CA THR A 38 20.19 -10.70 12.16
C THR A 38 19.25 -11.65 12.88
N GLY A 39 18.26 -12.24 12.20
CA GLY A 39 17.21 -13.07 12.81
C GLY A 39 16.19 -12.27 13.66
N ALA A 40 16.32 -10.95 13.69
CA ALA A 40 15.43 -10.08 14.48
C ALA A 40 13.97 -10.16 13.99
N ILE A 41 13.78 -10.26 12.67
CA ILE A 41 12.47 -10.39 12.05
C ILE A 41 11.83 -11.72 12.45
N ASP A 42 12.54 -12.84 12.30
CA ASP A 42 12.02 -14.18 12.63
C ASP A 42 11.70 -14.31 14.12
N SER A 43 12.56 -13.76 14.98
CA SER A 43 12.32 -13.73 16.42
C SER A 43 11.09 -12.89 16.78
N SER A 44 10.87 -11.78 16.11
CA SER A 44 9.71 -10.90 16.32
C SER A 44 8.42 -11.58 15.87
N ILE A 45 8.43 -12.21 14.70
CA ILE A 45 7.29 -12.98 14.16
C ILE A 45 6.94 -14.13 15.10
N THR A 46 7.95 -14.92 15.54
CA THR A 46 7.74 -16.05 16.45
C THR A 46 7.13 -15.60 17.78
N LYS A 47 7.66 -14.54 18.39
CA LYS A 47 7.10 -13.97 19.62
C LYS A 47 5.67 -13.50 19.43
N MET A 48 5.36 -12.89 18.30
CA MET A 48 4.02 -12.39 17.97
C MET A 48 3.03 -13.55 17.82
N VAL A 49 3.41 -14.60 17.09
CA VAL A 49 2.58 -15.81 16.92
C VAL A 49 2.35 -16.51 18.27
N HIS A 50 3.38 -16.66 19.09
CA HIS A 50 3.24 -17.26 20.44
C HIS A 50 2.36 -16.42 21.37
N LYS A 51 2.50 -15.10 21.35
CA LYS A 51 1.74 -14.19 22.22
C LYS A 51 0.26 -14.17 21.88
N PHE A 52 -0.10 -14.24 20.61
CA PHE A 52 -1.49 -14.10 20.18
C PHE A 52 -2.22 -15.44 20.02
N GLY A 53 -1.50 -16.58 19.97
CA GLY A 53 -2.10 -17.92 19.89
C GLY A 53 -3.01 -18.14 18.67
N SER A 54 -3.61 -19.33 18.58
CA SER A 54 -4.48 -19.71 17.46
C SER A 54 -5.81 -18.95 17.42
N GLY A 55 -6.30 -18.45 18.57
CA GLY A 55 -7.57 -17.72 18.65
C GLY A 55 -7.52 -16.27 18.14
N SER A 56 -6.33 -15.68 18.05
CA SER A 56 -6.16 -14.28 17.66
C SER A 56 -5.59 -14.08 16.25
N ARG A 57 -5.31 -15.16 15.51
CA ARG A 57 -4.72 -15.06 14.17
C ARG A 57 -5.60 -14.30 13.18
N THR A 58 -6.92 -14.55 13.20
CA THR A 58 -7.88 -13.83 12.35
C THR A 58 -7.95 -12.35 12.73
N PHE A 59 -7.87 -12.02 14.01
CA PHE A 59 -7.79 -10.63 14.46
C PHE A 59 -6.53 -9.93 13.93
N LEU A 60 -5.38 -10.61 13.97
CA LEU A 60 -4.13 -10.07 13.41
C LEU A 60 -4.22 -9.87 11.90
N LEU A 61 -4.83 -10.81 11.17
CA LEU A 61 -5.08 -10.67 9.74
C LEU A 61 -5.92 -9.41 9.45
N ILE A 62 -7.04 -9.26 10.15
CA ILE A 62 -7.91 -8.08 10.02
C ILE A 62 -7.15 -6.79 10.35
N ALA A 63 -6.43 -6.78 11.47
CA ALA A 63 -5.66 -5.62 11.91
C ALA A 63 -4.61 -5.19 10.87
N LEU A 64 -3.90 -6.14 10.27
CA LEU A 64 -2.94 -5.88 9.20
C LEU A 64 -3.60 -5.31 7.95
N MET A 65 -4.71 -5.91 7.51
CA MET A 65 -5.43 -5.42 6.34
C MET A 65 -5.94 -4.00 6.54
N VAL A 66 -6.52 -3.70 7.71
CA VAL A 66 -6.99 -2.36 8.06
C VAL A 66 -5.81 -1.38 8.13
N LEU A 67 -4.71 -1.77 8.76
CA LEU A 67 -3.50 -0.95 8.84
C LEU A 67 -2.98 -0.58 7.45
N PHE A 68 -2.84 -1.57 6.55
CA PHE A 68 -2.38 -1.31 5.18
C PHE A 68 -3.39 -0.50 4.38
N SER A 69 -4.69 -0.71 4.58
CA SER A 69 -5.73 0.10 3.96
C SER A 69 -5.68 1.57 4.40
N VAL A 70 -5.41 1.81 5.68
CA VAL A 70 -5.19 3.18 6.20
C VAL A 70 -3.93 3.80 5.58
N ILE A 71 -2.82 3.09 5.57
CA ILE A 71 -1.56 3.59 5.00
C ILE A 71 -1.74 3.89 3.51
N GLY A 72 -2.34 2.98 2.74
CA GLY A 72 -2.62 3.19 1.32
C GLY A 72 -3.58 4.34 1.08
N GLY A 73 -4.68 4.40 1.84
CA GLY A 73 -5.76 5.35 1.63
C GLY A 73 -5.46 6.78 2.06
N PHE A 74 -4.78 6.95 3.17
CA PHE A 74 -4.49 8.28 3.72
C PHE A 74 -3.13 8.81 3.32
N LEU A 75 -2.10 7.98 3.30
CA LEU A 75 -0.73 8.38 3.00
C LEU A 75 -0.36 8.17 1.52
N GLY A 76 -0.98 7.19 0.87
CA GLY A 76 -0.68 6.85 -0.52
C GLY A 76 0.69 6.16 -0.70
N TRP A 77 1.21 5.50 0.33
CA TRP A 77 2.56 4.93 0.35
C TRP A 77 2.60 3.50 -0.21
N ILE A 78 2.29 3.32 -1.48
CA ILE A 78 2.40 2.00 -2.14
C ILE A 78 3.87 1.63 -2.36
N GLU A 79 4.62 2.49 -3.02
CA GLU A 79 5.99 2.20 -3.45
C GLU A 79 6.91 1.96 -2.25
N THR A 80 6.72 2.72 -1.18
CA THR A 80 7.50 2.59 0.06
C THR A 80 7.29 1.25 0.75
N LEU A 81 6.11 0.62 0.56
CA LEU A 81 5.78 -0.65 1.19
C LEU A 81 6.15 -1.88 0.36
N ILE A 82 6.50 -1.73 -0.91
CA ILE A 82 6.95 -2.84 -1.76
C ILE A 82 8.11 -3.64 -1.13
N PRO A 83 9.18 -3.00 -0.60
CA PRO A 83 10.26 -3.73 0.04
C PRO A 83 9.83 -4.51 1.29
N PHE A 84 8.74 -4.13 1.95
CA PHE A 84 8.20 -4.83 3.12
C PHE A 84 7.34 -6.05 2.76
N ALA A 85 7.02 -6.25 1.48
CA ALA A 85 6.19 -7.38 1.05
C ALA A 85 6.73 -8.75 1.51
N PRO A 86 8.04 -9.07 1.42
CA PRO A 86 8.56 -10.34 1.92
C PRO A 86 8.33 -10.53 3.42
N LEU A 87 8.42 -9.46 4.22
CA LEU A 87 8.15 -9.49 5.66
C LEU A 87 6.68 -9.81 5.94
N VAL A 88 5.78 -9.16 5.23
CA VAL A 88 4.33 -9.39 5.37
C VAL A 88 3.98 -10.82 4.99
N VAL A 89 4.53 -11.32 3.87
CA VAL A 89 4.34 -12.71 3.43
C VAL A 89 4.84 -13.68 4.50
N ALA A 90 6.06 -13.50 5.02
CA ALA A 90 6.61 -14.35 6.07
C ALA A 90 5.73 -14.37 7.33
N MET A 91 5.20 -13.21 7.71
CA MET A 91 4.31 -13.08 8.88
C MET A 91 2.97 -13.80 8.67
N ILE A 92 2.34 -13.67 7.52
CA ILE A 92 1.08 -14.33 7.19
C ILE A 92 1.25 -15.86 7.14
N LEU A 93 2.34 -16.34 6.54
CA LEU A 93 2.69 -17.76 6.54
C LEU A 93 2.95 -18.31 7.95
N ALA A 94 3.65 -17.54 8.80
CA ALA A 94 3.89 -17.91 10.19
C ALA A 94 2.60 -17.96 11.04
N LEU A 95 1.57 -17.21 10.69
CA LEU A 95 0.23 -17.29 11.29
C LEU A 95 -0.54 -18.54 10.83
N GLY A 96 -0.01 -19.32 9.88
CA GLY A 96 -0.61 -20.54 9.36
C GLY A 96 -1.58 -20.31 8.20
N TYR A 97 -1.56 -19.13 7.58
CA TYR A 97 -2.29 -18.85 6.35
C TYR A 97 -1.43 -19.16 5.13
N ASP A 98 -2.05 -19.23 3.97
CA ASP A 98 -1.40 -19.50 2.70
C ASP A 98 -0.85 -18.23 2.00
N GLY A 99 -0.12 -18.43 0.90
CA GLY A 99 0.42 -17.33 0.10
C GLY A 99 -0.64 -16.47 -0.57
N ILE A 100 -1.84 -17.00 -0.82
CA ILE A 100 -2.96 -16.25 -1.43
C ILE A 100 -3.48 -15.22 -0.43
N VAL A 101 -3.62 -15.60 0.84
CA VAL A 101 -3.99 -14.67 1.91
C VAL A 101 -2.92 -13.58 2.08
N ALA A 102 -1.63 -13.94 1.99
CA ALA A 102 -0.55 -12.95 2.03
C ALA A 102 -0.64 -11.94 0.87
N CYS A 103 -0.91 -12.41 -0.34
CA CYS A 103 -1.17 -11.54 -1.49
C CYS A 103 -2.42 -10.69 -1.30
N ALA A 104 -3.49 -11.24 -0.72
CA ALA A 104 -4.71 -10.48 -0.46
C ALA A 104 -4.49 -9.35 0.54
N VAL A 105 -3.69 -9.54 1.58
CA VAL A 105 -3.31 -8.47 2.53
C VAL A 105 -2.63 -7.32 1.82
N LEU A 106 -1.69 -7.61 0.91
CA LEU A 106 -0.94 -6.59 0.19
C LEU A 106 -1.80 -5.93 -0.91
N ILE A 107 -2.50 -6.72 -1.71
CA ILE A 107 -3.24 -6.20 -2.87
C ILE A 107 -4.57 -5.58 -2.40
N ILE A 108 -5.38 -6.33 -1.67
CA ILE A 108 -6.71 -5.86 -1.27
C ILE A 108 -6.60 -4.85 -0.13
N GLY A 109 -5.73 -5.10 0.85
CA GLY A 109 -5.50 -4.17 1.95
C GLY A 109 -4.88 -2.87 1.46
N LEU A 110 -3.65 -2.92 0.97
CA LEU A 110 -2.88 -1.73 0.61
C LEU A 110 -3.40 -1.03 -0.65
N MET A 111 -3.51 -1.75 -1.78
CA MET A 111 -3.94 -1.13 -3.05
C MET A 111 -5.43 -0.79 -3.04
N GLY A 112 -6.27 -1.61 -2.39
CA GLY A 112 -7.69 -1.27 -2.19
C GLY A 112 -7.85 0.03 -1.42
N GLY A 113 -7.08 0.22 -0.34
CA GLY A 113 -7.01 1.47 0.41
C GLY A 113 -6.53 2.64 -0.46
N PHE A 114 -5.47 2.44 -1.23
CA PHE A 114 -4.89 3.48 -2.11
C PHE A 114 -5.89 3.99 -3.16
N VAL A 115 -6.58 3.08 -3.85
CA VAL A 115 -7.52 3.45 -4.93
C VAL A 115 -8.73 4.21 -4.40
N THR A 116 -9.22 3.85 -3.22
CA THR A 116 -10.41 4.46 -2.63
C THR A 116 -10.10 5.52 -1.57
N GLY A 117 -8.83 5.79 -1.34
CA GLY A 117 -8.36 6.62 -0.24
C GLY A 117 -8.92 8.04 -0.23
N PRO A 118 -9.31 8.53 0.95
CA PRO A 118 -9.93 9.85 1.07
C PRO A 118 -8.96 11.01 0.83
N THR A 119 -7.71 10.88 1.29
CA THR A 119 -6.70 11.95 1.30
C THR A 119 -5.42 11.60 0.54
N ASN A 120 -5.45 10.55 -0.25
CA ASN A 120 -4.30 10.12 -1.02
C ASN A 120 -3.77 11.26 -1.92
N LEU A 121 -2.53 11.69 -1.66
CA LEU A 121 -1.90 12.80 -2.35
C LEU A 121 -1.70 12.52 -3.85
N TYR A 122 -1.37 11.28 -4.21
CA TYR A 122 -1.08 10.90 -5.59
C TYR A 122 -2.32 10.83 -6.47
N THR A 123 -3.44 10.37 -5.95
CA THR A 123 -4.68 10.24 -6.73
C THR A 123 -5.60 11.44 -6.52
N VAL A 124 -5.86 11.83 -5.27
CA VAL A 124 -6.84 12.86 -4.93
C VAL A 124 -6.30 14.26 -5.16
N ALA A 125 -5.13 14.58 -4.59
CA ALA A 125 -4.58 15.93 -4.68
C ALA A 125 -4.16 16.27 -6.12
N VAL A 126 -3.53 15.34 -6.82
CA VAL A 126 -3.13 15.55 -8.23
C VAL A 126 -4.36 15.70 -9.12
N CYS A 127 -5.37 14.84 -8.97
CA CYS A 127 -6.60 14.91 -9.76
C CYS A 127 -7.34 16.25 -9.54
N ASN A 128 -7.52 16.64 -8.29
CA ASN A 128 -8.17 17.91 -7.96
C ASN A 128 -7.36 19.12 -8.45
N GLY A 129 -6.02 19.06 -8.38
CA GLY A 129 -5.16 20.11 -8.94
C GLY A 129 -5.30 20.24 -10.48
N ILE A 130 -5.44 19.12 -11.17
CA ILE A 130 -5.71 19.13 -12.62
C ILE A 130 -7.08 19.75 -12.90
N LEU A 131 -8.12 19.37 -12.15
CA LEU A 131 -9.48 19.92 -12.31
C LEU A 131 -9.53 21.42 -12.03
N GLN A 132 -8.78 21.92 -11.04
CA GLN A 132 -8.63 23.35 -10.79
C GLN A 132 -7.96 24.06 -11.97
N ASN A 133 -6.86 23.52 -12.48
CA ASN A 133 -6.15 24.08 -13.65
C ASN A 133 -7.02 24.10 -14.93
N MET A 134 -7.94 23.16 -15.06
CA MET A 134 -8.89 23.11 -16.18
C MET A 134 -10.11 24.04 -15.97
N GLY A 135 -10.21 24.72 -14.83
CA GLY A 135 -11.38 25.56 -14.48
C GLY A 135 -12.66 24.78 -14.19
N LEU A 136 -12.58 23.46 -14.01
CA LEU A 136 -13.71 22.60 -13.65
C LEU A 136 -13.97 22.56 -12.14
N LEU A 137 -13.00 23.00 -11.37
CA LEU A 137 -13.09 23.15 -9.92
C LEU A 137 -12.66 24.59 -9.57
N SER A 138 -13.35 25.22 -8.62
CA SER A 138 -12.99 26.58 -8.18
C SER A 138 -11.55 26.60 -7.64
N ALA A 139 -10.80 27.68 -7.94
CA ALA A 139 -9.44 27.84 -7.45
C ALA A 139 -9.36 27.90 -5.91
N ASP A 140 -10.43 28.34 -5.24
CA ASP A 140 -10.54 28.40 -3.79
C ASP A 140 -11.04 27.10 -3.16
N SER A 141 -11.29 26.05 -3.98
CA SER A 141 -11.75 24.77 -3.47
C SER A 141 -10.64 24.07 -2.71
N ASP A 142 -10.99 23.38 -1.61
CA ASP A 142 -10.08 22.53 -0.87
C ASP A 142 -9.50 21.44 -1.79
N VAL A 143 -8.21 21.17 -1.62
CA VAL A 143 -7.50 20.09 -2.34
C VAL A 143 -8.17 18.73 -2.13
N PHE A 144 -8.86 18.56 -1.01
CA PHE A 144 -9.55 17.31 -0.65
C PHE A 144 -11.08 17.40 -0.82
N VAL A 145 -11.57 18.14 -1.80
CA VAL A 145 -13.01 18.17 -2.14
C VAL A 145 -13.55 16.74 -2.31
N GLY A 146 -14.72 16.47 -1.69
CA GLY A 146 -15.36 15.16 -1.73
C GLY A 146 -14.83 14.15 -0.70
N LEU A 147 -14.04 14.58 0.29
CA LEU A 147 -13.44 13.74 1.33
C LEU A 147 -14.49 12.84 2.02
N GLY A 148 -15.65 13.36 2.38
CA GLY A 148 -16.70 12.60 3.06
C GLY A 148 -17.20 11.41 2.23
N PHE A 149 -17.48 11.62 0.94
CA PHE A 149 -17.89 10.56 0.03
C PHE A 149 -16.79 9.50 -0.12
N ARG A 150 -15.53 9.93 -0.30
CA ARG A 150 -14.37 9.03 -0.44
C ARG A 150 -14.10 8.24 0.83
N ALA A 151 -14.28 8.85 2.01
CA ALA A 151 -14.15 8.15 3.28
C ALA A 151 -15.17 7.02 3.44
N VAL A 152 -16.42 7.26 3.04
CA VAL A 152 -17.45 6.21 3.02
C VAL A 152 -17.08 5.11 2.02
N LEU A 153 -16.67 5.47 0.82
CA LEU A 153 -16.26 4.50 -0.21
C LEU A 153 -15.05 3.66 0.25
N TRP A 154 -14.06 4.30 0.85
CA TRP A 154 -12.90 3.62 1.44
C TRP A 154 -13.31 2.64 2.55
N ALA A 155 -14.18 3.05 3.45
CA ALA A 155 -14.67 2.18 4.52
C ALA A 155 -15.41 0.95 3.98
N ILE A 156 -16.31 1.15 3.02
CA ILE A 156 -17.06 0.08 2.37
C ILE A 156 -16.09 -0.91 1.68
N MET A 157 -15.15 -0.42 0.88
CA MET A 157 -14.18 -1.26 0.17
C MET A 157 -13.26 -2.00 1.13
N THR A 158 -12.83 -1.36 2.22
CA THR A 158 -12.02 -2.00 3.25
C THR A 158 -12.80 -3.12 3.94
N ILE A 159 -14.05 -2.88 4.32
CA ILE A 159 -14.92 -3.89 4.96
C ILE A 159 -15.12 -5.09 4.02
N ILE A 160 -15.46 -4.84 2.76
CA ILE A 160 -15.66 -5.90 1.76
C ILE A 160 -14.37 -6.70 1.57
N GLY A 161 -13.23 -6.03 1.40
CA GLY A 161 -11.93 -6.68 1.21
C GLY A 161 -11.52 -7.54 2.40
N VAL A 162 -11.68 -7.02 3.62
CA VAL A 162 -11.41 -7.76 4.86
C VAL A 162 -12.35 -8.95 4.99
N ALA A 163 -13.66 -8.75 4.78
CA ALA A 163 -14.65 -9.83 4.87
C ALA A 163 -14.35 -10.96 3.87
N TYR A 164 -14.08 -10.60 2.61
CA TYR A 164 -13.71 -11.57 1.58
C TYR A 164 -12.47 -12.38 1.97
N THR A 165 -11.41 -11.68 2.40
CA THR A 165 -10.15 -12.35 2.77
C THR A 165 -10.31 -13.25 3.99
N VAL A 166 -11.07 -12.82 5.01
CA VAL A 166 -11.35 -13.63 6.21
C VAL A 166 -12.20 -14.86 5.88
N VAL A 167 -13.22 -14.72 5.03
CA VAL A 167 -14.03 -15.85 4.59
C VAL A 167 -13.19 -16.88 3.80
N TYR A 168 -12.26 -16.40 2.97
CA TYR A 168 -11.36 -17.29 2.24
C TYR A 168 -10.35 -17.98 3.17
N ALA A 169 -9.88 -17.29 4.21
CA ALA A 169 -8.81 -17.74 5.10
C ALA A 169 -9.28 -18.75 6.17
N ASN A 170 -10.59 -18.88 6.42
CA ASN A 170 -11.20 -19.79 7.39
C ASN A 170 -11.95 -20.93 6.74
#